data_3de6fdb6a0318108859d26559a40b99e
#
_entry.id   3de6fdb6a0318108859d26559a40b99e
#
_cell.length_a   1.000
_cell.length_b   1.000
_cell.length_c   1.000
_cell.angle_alpha   90.00
_cell.angle_beta   90.00
_cell.angle_gamma   90.00
#
_symmetry.space_group_name_H-M   'P 1'
#
loop_
_entity.id
_entity.type
_entity.pdbx_description
1 polymer ?
#
loop_
_entity_poly.entity_id
_entity_poly.type
_entity_poly.pdbx_seq_one_letter_code
_entity_poly.pdbx_strand_id
1 'polypeptide(L)'
;LSARVGRRIAAPSLREYGFALLGARLLPGAGGPAAQFMYENAAGERLALYVSASAQREAAVRPWRDGGRHTFYWVSERTAYALSGQLDEGRLRTIAADVCGELGGHPQRWR
;
A
#
# COMPACT_ATOMS: atom_id res chain seq x y z
N LEU A 1 14.71 1.85 -1.89
CA LEU A 1 14.39 2.36 -0.57
C LEU A 1 13.59 1.33 0.23
N SER A 2 13.97 1.10 1.47
CA SER A 2 13.32 0.09 2.30
C SER A 2 13.12 0.61 3.72
N ALA A 3 12.20 -0.05 4.44
CA ALA A 3 11.90 0.26 5.84
C ALA A 3 11.65 -1.03 6.60
N ARG A 4 11.83 -0.99 7.92
CA ARG A 4 11.64 -2.18 8.77
C ARG A 4 10.40 -2.00 9.63
N VAL A 5 9.45 -2.91 9.45
CA VAL A 5 8.18 -2.94 10.21
C VAL A 5 7.93 -4.38 10.69
N GLY A 6 8.80 -4.88 11.59
CA GLY A 6 8.80 -6.30 11.95
C GLY A 6 9.64 -7.10 10.97
N ARG A 7 9.61 -6.78 9.71
CA ARG A 7 10.50 -7.32 8.67
C ARG A 7 10.86 -6.20 7.71
N ARG A 8 11.86 -6.42 6.88
CA ARG A 8 12.30 -5.41 5.94
C ARG A 8 11.37 -5.38 4.73
N ILE A 9 10.86 -4.19 4.42
CA ILE A 9 9.99 -3.96 3.27
C ILE A 9 10.68 -3.00 2.33
N ALA A 10 10.88 -3.41 1.09
CA ALA A 10 11.37 -2.54 0.04
C ALA A 10 10.19 -1.86 -0.65
N ALA A 11 10.32 -0.59 -0.99
CA ALA A 11 9.28 0.13 -1.71
C ALA A 11 9.04 -0.53 -3.07
N PRO A 12 7.79 -0.94 -3.39
CA PRO A 12 7.53 -1.50 -4.71
C PRO A 12 7.65 -0.42 -5.78
N SER A 13 8.07 -0.81 -6.98
CA SER A 13 8.13 0.10 -8.11
C SER A 13 6.73 0.26 -8.70
N LEU A 14 6.32 1.51 -8.92
CA LEU A 14 5.04 1.81 -9.58
C LEU A 14 5.27 2.55 -10.89
N ARG A 15 6.47 2.40 -11.47
CA ARG A 15 6.83 3.09 -12.70
C ARG A 15 5.97 2.69 -13.89
N GLU A 16 5.50 1.46 -13.93
CA GLU A 16 4.63 1.02 -15.02
C GLU A 16 3.29 1.74 -15.01
N TYR A 17 2.92 2.34 -13.88
CA TYR A 17 1.71 3.16 -13.76
C TYR A 17 2.01 4.65 -13.83
N GLY A 18 3.27 5.00 -14.10
CA GLY A 18 3.69 6.40 -14.22
C GLY A 18 4.04 7.07 -12.90
N PHE A 19 4.09 6.32 -11.80
CA PHE A 19 4.38 6.89 -10.49
C PHE A 19 5.84 6.71 -10.10
N ALA A 20 6.46 7.79 -9.63
CA ALA A 20 7.81 7.78 -9.11
C ALA A 20 7.77 7.87 -7.60
N LEU A 21 8.67 7.16 -6.93
CA LEU A 21 8.80 7.21 -5.48
C LEU A 21 9.41 8.55 -5.07
N LEU A 22 8.72 9.29 -4.21
CA LEU A 22 9.21 10.55 -3.66
C LEU A 22 10.05 10.33 -2.42
N GLY A 23 9.68 9.36 -1.59
CA GLY A 23 10.39 9.10 -0.36
C GLY A 23 9.64 8.13 0.53
N ALA A 24 10.25 7.85 1.69
CA ALA A 24 9.66 6.97 2.68
C ALA A 24 10.00 7.50 4.07
N ARG A 25 9.13 7.20 5.03
CA ARG A 25 9.36 7.55 6.42
C ARG A 25 8.66 6.56 7.34
N LEU A 26 9.11 6.52 8.59
CA LEU A 26 8.44 5.75 9.63
C LEU A 26 7.53 6.66 10.42
N LEU A 27 6.33 6.18 10.72
CA LEU A 27 5.34 6.87 11.51
C LEU A 27 5.00 6.01 12.72
N PRO A 28 4.65 6.63 13.86
CA PRO A 28 4.14 5.85 14.98
C PRO A 28 2.80 5.22 14.61
N GLY A 29 2.61 3.97 15.02
CA GLY A 29 1.37 3.24 14.81
C GLY A 29 0.94 2.54 16.07
N ALA A 30 -0.31 2.07 16.12
CA ALA A 30 -0.87 1.44 17.31
C ALA A 30 -0.14 0.16 17.69
N GLY A 31 0.30 -0.61 16.72
CA GLY A 31 1.00 -1.88 16.96
C GLY A 31 2.50 -1.80 16.72
N GLY A 32 3.08 -0.59 16.63
CA GLY A 32 4.47 -0.36 16.32
C GLY A 32 4.63 0.60 15.16
N PRO A 33 5.85 0.78 14.63
CA PRO A 33 6.06 1.73 13.55
C PRO A 33 5.38 1.28 12.27
N ALA A 34 4.90 2.25 11.49
CA ALA A 34 4.36 2.04 10.15
C ALA A 34 5.28 2.73 9.16
N ALA A 35 5.59 2.07 8.05
CA ALA A 35 6.32 2.68 6.95
C ALA A 35 5.32 3.36 6.02
N GLN A 36 5.66 4.55 5.54
CA GLN A 36 4.87 5.27 4.55
C GLN A 36 5.74 5.52 3.34
N PHE A 37 5.33 5.00 2.18
CA PHE A 37 6.00 5.26 0.91
C PHE A 37 5.10 6.19 0.09
N MET A 38 5.67 7.31 -0.37
CA MET A 38 4.93 8.33 -1.10
C MET A 38 5.34 8.33 -2.56
N TYR A 39 4.35 8.36 -3.46
CA TYR A 39 4.56 8.35 -4.91
C TYR A 39 3.81 9.50 -5.56
N GLU A 40 4.31 9.93 -6.71
CA GLU A 40 3.66 10.99 -7.50
C GLU A 40 3.88 10.72 -8.98
N ASN A 41 2.87 11.04 -9.80
CA ASN A 41 3.00 10.94 -11.25
C ASN A 41 3.13 12.32 -11.89
N ALA A 42 3.29 12.35 -13.23
CA ALA A 42 3.49 13.60 -13.96
C ALA A 42 2.31 14.55 -13.87
N ALA A 43 1.11 14.02 -13.63
CA ALA A 43 -0.09 14.83 -13.46
C ALA A 43 -0.24 15.40 -12.05
N GLY A 44 0.69 15.11 -11.14
CA GLY A 44 0.61 15.55 -9.76
C GLY A 44 -0.26 14.70 -8.87
N GLU A 45 -0.76 13.58 -9.37
CA GLU A 45 -1.53 12.64 -8.55
C GLU A 45 -0.58 11.93 -7.60
N ARG A 46 -1.03 11.70 -6.36
CA ARG A 46 -0.21 11.08 -5.33
C ARG A 46 -0.83 9.81 -4.78
N LEU A 47 0.02 8.86 -4.47
CA LEU A 47 -0.34 7.63 -3.78
C LEU A 47 0.51 7.49 -2.54
N ALA A 48 -0.06 6.87 -1.51
CA ALA A 48 0.69 6.52 -0.31
C ALA A 48 0.46 5.04 -0.02
N LEU A 49 1.54 4.31 0.20
CA LEU A 49 1.49 2.93 0.67
C LEU A 49 1.94 2.90 2.11
N TYR A 50 1.07 2.41 2.99
CA TYR A 50 1.37 2.24 4.41
C TYR A 50 1.58 0.76 4.69
N VAL A 51 2.62 0.43 5.44
CA VAL A 51 2.97 -0.94 5.78
C VAL A 51 3.25 -1.01 7.27
N SER A 52 2.60 -1.94 7.97
CA SER A 52 2.81 -2.11 9.41
C SER A 52 2.63 -3.57 9.80
N ALA A 53 3.17 -3.96 10.96
CA ALA A 53 2.95 -5.30 11.48
C ALA A 53 1.49 -5.45 11.90
N SER A 54 0.94 -6.65 11.76
CA SER A 54 -0.44 -6.95 12.13
C SER A 54 -0.50 -8.17 13.02
N ALA A 55 -1.44 -8.17 13.97
CA ALA A 55 -1.74 -9.35 14.77
C ALA A 55 -2.49 -10.39 13.95
N GLN A 56 -3.22 -9.95 12.91
CA GLN A 56 -3.88 -10.87 11.99
C GLN A 56 -2.87 -11.49 11.05
N ARG A 57 -3.12 -12.75 10.69
CA ARG A 57 -2.26 -13.46 9.74
C ARG A 57 -2.56 -13.05 8.31
N GLU A 58 -3.84 -13.00 7.99
CA GLU A 58 -4.33 -12.69 6.65
C GLU A 58 -5.65 -11.96 6.76
N ALA A 59 -5.91 -11.05 5.82
CA ALA A 59 -7.21 -10.45 5.65
C ALA A 59 -7.37 -10.09 4.17
N ALA A 60 -8.51 -10.47 3.59
CA ALA A 60 -8.80 -10.14 2.21
C ALA A 60 -8.93 -8.63 2.04
N VAL A 61 -8.77 -8.16 0.81
CA VAL A 61 -8.82 -6.74 0.50
C VAL A 61 -10.17 -6.13 0.89
N ARG A 62 -10.12 -4.94 1.46
CA ARG A 62 -11.30 -4.17 1.86
C ARG A 62 -11.15 -2.76 1.31
N PRO A 63 -12.11 -2.30 0.50
CA PRO A 63 -12.09 -0.93 0.01
C PRO A 63 -12.64 0.02 1.07
N TRP A 64 -12.11 1.22 1.07
CA TRP A 64 -12.57 2.31 1.92
C TRP A 64 -12.60 3.57 1.08
N ARG A 65 -13.66 4.36 1.23
CA ARG A 65 -13.76 5.65 0.54
C ARG A 65 -14.07 6.75 1.53
N ASP A 66 -13.34 7.86 1.41
CA ASP A 66 -13.55 9.05 2.22
C ASP A 66 -13.43 10.27 1.31
N GLY A 67 -14.55 10.86 0.96
CA GLY A 67 -14.57 11.93 -0.03
C GLY A 67 -14.08 11.44 -1.38
N GLY A 68 -13.09 12.11 -1.95
CA GLY A 68 -12.48 11.71 -3.21
C GLY A 68 -11.33 10.73 -3.07
N ARG A 69 -11.02 10.33 -1.85
CA ARG A 69 -9.89 9.44 -1.58
C ARG A 69 -10.36 8.01 -1.41
N HIS A 70 -9.71 7.08 -2.12
CA HIS A 70 -9.95 5.65 -2.00
C HIS A 70 -8.76 5.00 -1.31
N THR A 71 -9.01 3.95 -0.54
CA THR A 71 -7.97 3.18 0.12
C THR A 71 -8.33 1.71 0.03
N PHE A 72 -7.34 0.88 -0.27
CA PHE A 72 -7.49 -0.57 -0.23
C PHE A 72 -6.63 -1.11 0.89
N TYR A 73 -7.25 -1.86 1.79
CA TYR A 73 -6.59 -2.49 2.93
C TYR A 73 -6.50 -3.99 2.71
N TRP A 74 -5.39 -4.58 3.04
CA TRP A 74 -5.28 -6.04 3.11
C TRP A 74 -4.20 -6.41 4.11
N VAL A 75 -4.20 -7.69 4.54
CA VAL A 75 -3.18 -8.24 5.41
C VAL A 75 -2.64 -9.50 4.78
N SER A 76 -1.35 -9.65 4.73
CA SER A 76 -0.67 -10.84 4.23
C SER A 76 0.55 -11.11 5.08
N GLU A 77 0.67 -12.35 5.55
CA GLU A 77 1.81 -12.79 6.35
C GLU A 77 2.08 -11.86 7.53
N ARG A 78 1.03 -11.54 8.27
CA ARG A 78 1.06 -10.70 9.47
C ARG A 78 1.58 -9.29 9.21
N THR A 79 1.40 -8.83 7.97
CA THR A 79 1.77 -7.48 7.58
C THR A 79 0.55 -6.79 7.00
N ALA A 80 0.21 -5.63 7.54
CA ALA A 80 -0.94 -4.84 7.09
C ALA A 80 -0.49 -3.82 6.05
N TYR A 81 -1.27 -3.71 5.00
CA TYR A 81 -1.00 -2.79 3.89
C TYR A 81 -2.22 -1.91 3.66
N ALA A 82 -1.97 -0.65 3.34
CA ALA A 82 -3.01 0.27 2.90
C ALA A 82 -2.47 1.11 1.75
N LEU A 83 -3.10 1.02 0.59
CA LEU A 83 -2.76 1.86 -0.55
C LEU A 83 -3.86 2.89 -0.72
N SER A 84 -3.49 4.18 -0.67
CA SER A 84 -4.44 5.29 -0.62
C SER A 84 -4.11 6.35 -1.66
N GLY A 85 -5.13 6.91 -2.29
CA GLY A 85 -4.94 7.99 -3.25
C GLY A 85 -6.26 8.54 -3.77
N GLN A 86 -6.17 9.69 -4.46
CA GLN A 86 -7.32 10.32 -5.09
C GLN A 86 -7.42 9.91 -6.56
N LEU A 87 -7.35 8.62 -6.81
CA LEU A 87 -7.58 8.03 -8.11
C LEU A 87 -8.95 7.37 -8.10
N ASP A 88 -9.51 7.11 -9.29
CA ASP A 88 -10.74 6.34 -9.33
C ASP A 88 -10.48 4.93 -8.77
N GLU A 89 -11.55 4.32 -8.28
CA GLU A 89 -11.44 3.05 -7.57
C GLU A 89 -10.83 1.95 -8.44
N GLY A 90 -11.21 1.88 -9.70
CA GLY A 90 -10.72 0.85 -10.61
C GLY A 90 -9.22 0.94 -10.84
N ARG A 91 -8.71 2.16 -11.07
CA ARG A 91 -7.27 2.37 -11.23
C ARG A 91 -6.52 1.98 -9.97
N LEU A 92 -7.00 2.44 -8.83
CA LEU A 92 -6.32 2.18 -7.56
C LEU A 92 -6.35 0.70 -7.23
N ARG A 93 -7.46 0.01 -7.50
CA ARG A 93 -7.57 -1.42 -7.27
C ARG A 93 -6.55 -2.21 -8.10
N THR A 94 -6.38 -1.84 -9.36
CA THR A 94 -5.40 -2.47 -10.24
C THR A 94 -3.98 -2.33 -9.68
N ILE A 95 -3.63 -1.12 -9.22
CA ILE A 95 -2.32 -0.88 -8.63
C ILE A 95 -2.18 -1.65 -7.33
N ALA A 96 -3.22 -1.66 -6.50
CA ALA A 96 -3.20 -2.38 -5.22
C ALA A 96 -2.98 -3.87 -5.41
N ALA A 97 -3.63 -4.48 -6.41
CA ALA A 97 -3.44 -5.89 -6.70
C ALA A 97 -1.99 -6.20 -7.10
N ASP A 98 -1.39 -5.34 -7.91
CA ASP A 98 0.01 -5.50 -8.29
C ASP A 98 0.94 -5.36 -7.09
N VAL A 99 0.70 -4.38 -6.24
CA VAL A 99 1.49 -4.18 -5.02
C VAL A 99 1.37 -5.43 -4.13
N CYS A 100 0.15 -5.93 -3.95
CA CYS A 100 -0.07 -7.12 -3.15
C CYS A 100 0.73 -8.32 -3.70
N GLY A 101 0.67 -8.55 -5.00
CA GLY A 101 1.41 -9.64 -5.61
C GLY A 101 2.92 -9.48 -5.51
N GLU A 102 3.41 -8.26 -5.71
CA GLU A 102 4.84 -7.97 -5.64
C GLU A 102 5.40 -8.17 -4.24
N LEU A 103 4.59 -7.92 -3.21
CA LEU A 103 5.00 -8.05 -1.82
C LEU A 103 4.68 -9.42 -1.21
N GLY A 104 4.39 -10.41 -2.06
CA GLY A 104 4.21 -11.79 -1.63
C GLY A 104 2.79 -12.18 -1.25
N GLY A 105 1.82 -11.30 -1.49
CA GLY A 105 0.42 -11.61 -1.24
C GLY A 105 -0.24 -12.35 -2.40
N HIS A 106 -1.54 -12.54 -2.29
CA HIS A 106 -2.31 -13.33 -3.26
C HIS A 106 -3.52 -12.54 -3.77
N PRO A 107 -3.29 -11.57 -4.70
CA PRO A 107 -4.39 -10.73 -5.19
C PRO A 107 -5.45 -11.54 -5.95
N GLN A 108 -5.10 -12.72 -6.49
CA GLN A 108 -6.07 -13.57 -7.15
C GLN A 108 -7.14 -14.08 -6.18
N ARG A 109 -6.93 -13.99 -4.88
CA ARG A 109 -7.91 -14.35 -3.86
C ARG A 109 -8.87 -13.20 -3.53
N TRP A 110 -8.64 -12.03 -4.09
CA TRP A 110 -9.48 -10.86 -3.88
C TRP A 110 -10.81 -11.03 -4.60
N ARG A 111 -11.90 -10.59 -3.98
CA ARG A 111 -13.25 -10.69 -4.52
C ARG A 111 -13.92 -9.34 -4.58
#